data_f8e252e6e4de5a2e40125005fa554b0b
#
_entry.id   f8e252e6e4de5a2e40125005fa554b0b
#
_cell.length_a   1.000
_cell.length_b   1.000
_cell.length_c   1.000
_cell.angle_alpha   90.00
_cell.angle_beta   90.00
_cell.angle_gamma   90.00
#
_symmetry.space_group_name_H-M   'P 1'
#
loop_
_entity.id
_entity.type
_entity.pdbx_description
1 polymer ?
#
loop_
_entity_poly.entity_id
_entity_poly.type
_entity_poly.pdbx_seq_one_letter_code
_entity_poly.pdbx_strand_id
1 'polypeptide(L)'
;MSFKESIIAKLWWFFKLEKRRYIVGILALSLVSVLNLIPPMVMGRVIDAITSGKLTNQILLLNLVYLLLAALGMYYLRYVWRMYILATSYRLGQIMRSRLFEHFTKMSPSFYQKYRTGDLMAHATNDINSLTRLAGGGVMSAVDASITALVTLITMFFSISWQMTLVAVLPLPFMAFATSRLGRKTHKAFGESQAAFSELNNKVQESVSGIKVTKSFGYQEAELQSFQETNKMTFKKNMHTMKYDSLFDPLVLLFVGSSYVLTLLVGAFMIQAGQITVGNLVTFITYLDMLVWPLMAIGFLFNITQRGNVSYQRIETLLEQESDVQDPAHPLPSIENGRLEYAIDRFAFEDEDTLRDVHFTLDKGQTLGLVGQTGSGKTALVKLLLREHDVNQGAIYLNGHNIRDYRLSDLRSLMGYVPQDQFLFASSILDNVRFGNPDLSFDKVEEATKLAQVYDDIKDMPEGFETIIGEKGISLSGGQKQRLAMSRAMILDPDILILDDSLSAVDAKTEYAIIDNLKHTRKDKTTIITAHRLSAVVHADLILVMQDGRIIERGRHEDLLAQGGWYAKTYESQQLEMEGGEADA
;
A
#
# COMPACT_ATOMS: atom_id res chain seq x y z
N MET A 1 2.02 -25.01 15.88
CA MET A 1 1.53 -23.63 15.97
C MET A 1 0.53 -23.55 17.10
N SER A 2 0.79 -22.76 18.13
CA SER A 2 -0.17 -22.50 19.20
C SER A 2 -1.45 -21.85 18.60
N PHE A 3 -2.62 -22.16 19.15
CA PHE A 3 -3.90 -21.56 18.68
C PHE A 3 -3.86 -20.02 18.69
N LYS A 4 -3.09 -19.41 19.58
CA LYS A 4 -2.87 -17.96 19.66
C LYS A 4 -2.10 -17.38 18.45
N GLU A 5 -1.30 -18.20 17.77
CA GLU A 5 -0.55 -17.79 16.57
C GLU A 5 -1.34 -18.00 15.26
N SER A 6 -2.52 -18.59 15.36
CA SER A 6 -3.39 -18.81 14.20
C SER A 6 -3.96 -17.48 13.71
N ILE A 7 -3.94 -17.26 12.40
CA ILE A 7 -4.55 -16.10 11.75
C ILE A 7 -6.04 -15.93 12.11
N ILE A 8 -6.73 -17.04 12.38
CA ILE A 8 -8.13 -17.03 12.82
C ILE A 8 -8.26 -16.38 14.21
N ALA A 9 -7.32 -16.68 15.12
CA ALA A 9 -7.29 -16.04 16.44
C ALA A 9 -6.98 -14.54 16.33
N LYS A 10 -6.05 -14.16 15.45
CA LYS A 10 -5.69 -12.77 15.18
C LYS A 10 -6.84 -11.96 14.57
N LEU A 11 -7.66 -12.58 13.70
CA LEU A 11 -8.85 -11.98 13.11
C LEU A 11 -10.12 -12.19 13.95
N TRP A 12 -10.03 -12.79 15.14
CA TRP A 12 -11.21 -13.09 15.97
C TRP A 12 -12.03 -11.85 16.34
N TRP A 13 -11.38 -10.70 16.52
CA TRP A 13 -12.06 -9.43 16.74
C TRP A 13 -13.05 -9.10 15.61
N PHE A 14 -12.67 -9.35 14.36
CA PHE A 14 -13.52 -9.10 13.22
C PHE A 14 -14.67 -10.11 13.11
N PHE A 15 -14.38 -11.40 13.31
CA PHE A 15 -15.42 -12.42 13.33
C PHE A 15 -16.41 -12.20 14.47
N LYS A 16 -15.98 -11.69 15.62
CA LYS A 16 -16.86 -11.31 16.73
C LYS A 16 -17.71 -10.10 16.37
N LEU A 17 -17.15 -9.10 15.68
CA LEU A 17 -17.86 -7.90 15.21
C LEU A 17 -18.99 -8.27 14.23
N GLU A 18 -18.72 -9.13 13.28
CA GLU A 18 -19.65 -9.52 12.20
C GLU A 18 -20.29 -10.92 12.42
N LYS A 19 -20.33 -11.38 13.68
CA LYS A 19 -20.78 -12.75 14.02
C LYS A 19 -22.15 -13.11 13.44
N ARG A 20 -23.12 -12.18 13.45
CA ARG A 20 -24.47 -12.43 12.94
C ARG A 20 -24.45 -12.75 11.44
N ARG A 21 -23.66 -12.02 10.68
CA ARG A 21 -23.53 -12.24 9.23
C ARG A 21 -22.88 -13.56 8.90
N TYR A 22 -21.78 -13.88 9.60
CA TYR A 22 -21.12 -15.18 9.40
C TYR A 22 -22.01 -16.35 9.80
N ILE A 23 -22.74 -16.28 10.92
CA ILE A 23 -23.65 -17.34 11.35
C ILE A 23 -24.74 -17.59 10.29
N VAL A 24 -25.42 -16.53 9.81
CA VAL A 24 -26.45 -16.65 8.77
C VAL A 24 -25.84 -17.23 7.47
N GLY A 25 -24.70 -16.74 7.05
CA GLY A 25 -24.02 -17.25 5.85
C GLY A 25 -23.60 -18.70 5.97
N ILE A 26 -23.03 -19.11 7.11
CA ILE A 26 -22.62 -20.51 7.38
C ILE A 26 -23.84 -21.42 7.42
N LEU A 27 -24.93 -21.02 8.10
CA LEU A 27 -26.15 -21.81 8.12
C LEU A 27 -26.76 -21.99 6.72
N ALA A 28 -26.81 -20.89 5.94
CA ALA A 28 -27.29 -20.97 4.56
C ALA A 28 -26.43 -21.90 3.69
N LEU A 29 -25.09 -21.80 3.82
CA LEU A 29 -24.15 -22.67 3.10
C LEU A 29 -24.30 -24.14 3.53
N SER A 30 -24.45 -24.39 4.83
CA SER A 30 -24.69 -25.75 5.37
C SER A 30 -25.97 -26.36 4.82
N LEU A 31 -27.03 -25.56 4.74
CA LEU A 31 -28.30 -26.02 4.17
C LEU A 31 -28.19 -26.31 2.67
N VAL A 32 -27.39 -25.53 1.92
CA VAL A 32 -27.08 -25.83 0.51
C VAL A 32 -26.39 -27.20 0.39
N SER A 33 -25.41 -27.50 1.26
CA SER A 33 -24.70 -28.79 1.24
C SER A 33 -25.66 -29.96 1.50
N VAL A 34 -26.64 -29.79 2.39
CA VAL A 34 -27.69 -30.80 2.62
C VAL A 34 -28.61 -30.94 1.40
N LEU A 35 -29.08 -29.81 0.82
CA LEU A 35 -29.95 -29.83 -0.36
C LEU A 35 -29.26 -30.43 -1.59
N ASN A 36 -27.95 -30.33 -1.70
CA ASN A 36 -27.16 -30.93 -2.78
C ASN A 36 -27.24 -32.46 -2.78
N LEU A 37 -27.66 -33.14 -1.69
CA LEU A 37 -27.88 -34.59 -1.65
C LEU A 37 -29.16 -35.01 -2.32
N ILE A 38 -30.12 -34.12 -2.51
CA ILE A 38 -31.46 -34.46 -3.07
C ILE A 38 -31.39 -34.90 -4.53
N PRO A 39 -30.68 -34.19 -5.45
CA PRO A 39 -30.65 -34.58 -6.86
C PRO A 39 -30.13 -36.01 -7.09
N PRO A 40 -29.00 -36.48 -6.51
CA PRO A 40 -28.57 -37.88 -6.66
C PRO A 40 -29.57 -38.88 -6.10
N MET A 41 -30.18 -38.56 -4.93
CA MET A 41 -31.18 -39.44 -4.32
C MET A 41 -32.43 -39.58 -5.19
N VAL A 42 -32.91 -38.51 -5.77
CA VAL A 42 -34.06 -38.52 -6.69
C VAL A 42 -33.70 -39.28 -7.96
N MET A 43 -32.50 -39.08 -8.51
CA MET A 43 -32.05 -39.85 -9.68
C MET A 43 -32.04 -41.36 -9.43
N GLY A 44 -31.53 -41.80 -8.28
CA GLY A 44 -31.57 -43.19 -7.89
C GLY A 44 -32.99 -43.75 -7.78
N ARG A 45 -33.91 -43.04 -7.14
CA ARG A 45 -35.32 -43.43 -7.02
C ARG A 45 -36.01 -43.58 -8.37
N VAL A 46 -35.76 -42.67 -9.31
CA VAL A 46 -36.32 -42.72 -10.66
C VAL A 46 -35.76 -43.93 -11.41
N ILE A 47 -34.48 -44.23 -11.31
CA ILE A 47 -33.84 -45.39 -11.91
C ILE A 47 -34.46 -46.70 -11.36
N ASP A 48 -34.65 -46.75 -10.04
CA ASP A 48 -35.28 -47.91 -9.42
C ASP A 48 -36.73 -48.10 -9.86
N ALA A 49 -37.48 -47.01 -10.03
CA ALA A 49 -38.85 -47.07 -10.56
C ALA A 49 -38.89 -47.55 -12.02
N ILE A 50 -37.90 -47.19 -12.83
CA ILE A 50 -37.77 -47.64 -14.23
C ILE A 50 -37.41 -49.13 -14.24
N THR A 51 -36.38 -49.56 -13.50
CA THR A 51 -35.88 -50.95 -13.51
C THR A 51 -36.89 -51.96 -12.93
N SER A 52 -37.71 -51.51 -11.98
CA SER A 52 -38.79 -52.32 -11.41
C SER A 52 -40.09 -52.28 -12.21
N GLY A 53 -40.18 -51.52 -13.29
CA GLY A 53 -41.38 -51.36 -14.11
C GLY A 53 -42.53 -50.62 -13.40
N LYS A 54 -42.25 -49.91 -12.29
CA LYS A 54 -43.22 -49.20 -11.46
C LYS A 54 -43.30 -47.69 -11.72
N LEU A 55 -42.66 -47.20 -12.78
CA LEU A 55 -42.65 -45.78 -13.11
C LEU A 55 -44.05 -45.35 -13.56
N THR A 56 -44.69 -44.48 -12.80
CA THR A 56 -45.94 -43.80 -13.16
C THR A 56 -45.70 -42.31 -13.39
N ASN A 57 -46.62 -41.68 -14.16
CA ASN A 57 -46.56 -40.23 -14.37
C ASN A 57 -46.60 -39.44 -13.05
N GLN A 58 -47.28 -39.95 -12.03
CA GLN A 58 -47.34 -39.31 -10.71
C GLN A 58 -45.99 -39.38 -9.99
N ILE A 59 -45.31 -40.53 -10.02
CA ILE A 59 -43.99 -40.72 -9.41
C ILE A 59 -42.96 -39.80 -10.12
N LEU A 60 -43.02 -39.75 -11.45
CA LEU A 60 -42.12 -38.87 -12.22
C LEU A 60 -42.39 -37.42 -11.88
N LEU A 61 -43.63 -36.96 -11.92
CA LEU A 61 -43.99 -35.57 -11.60
C LEU A 61 -43.58 -35.18 -10.18
N LEU A 62 -43.82 -36.04 -9.18
CA LEU A 62 -43.45 -35.79 -7.79
C LEU A 62 -41.93 -35.63 -7.65
N ASN A 63 -41.13 -36.50 -8.29
CA ASN A 63 -39.68 -36.38 -8.26
C ASN A 63 -39.14 -35.13 -9.00
N LEU A 64 -39.76 -34.72 -10.10
CA LEU A 64 -39.47 -33.44 -10.77
C LEU A 64 -39.77 -32.23 -9.88
N VAL A 65 -40.88 -32.27 -9.15
CA VAL A 65 -41.23 -31.20 -8.18
C VAL A 65 -40.20 -31.13 -7.05
N TYR A 66 -39.72 -32.26 -6.50
CA TYR A 66 -38.67 -32.28 -5.49
C TYR A 66 -37.36 -31.68 -6.03
N LEU A 67 -36.97 -32.01 -7.25
CA LEU A 67 -35.77 -31.41 -7.90
C LEU A 67 -35.93 -29.91 -8.10
N LEU A 68 -37.11 -29.46 -8.55
CA LEU A 68 -37.37 -28.04 -8.77
C LEU A 68 -37.33 -27.25 -7.45
N LEU A 69 -37.95 -27.76 -6.39
CA LEU A 69 -37.95 -27.13 -5.08
C LEU A 69 -36.53 -27.10 -4.48
N ALA A 70 -35.77 -28.20 -4.61
CA ALA A 70 -34.39 -28.22 -4.18
C ALA A 70 -33.54 -27.21 -4.96
N ALA A 71 -33.69 -27.11 -6.29
CA ALA A 71 -32.96 -26.16 -7.13
C ALA A 71 -33.28 -24.72 -6.78
N LEU A 72 -34.57 -24.36 -6.58
CA LEU A 72 -35.00 -23.02 -6.14
C LEU A 72 -34.45 -22.68 -4.75
N GLY A 73 -34.55 -23.63 -3.82
CA GLY A 73 -33.98 -23.50 -2.47
C GLY A 73 -32.47 -23.26 -2.50
N MET A 74 -31.74 -24.07 -3.25
CA MET A 74 -30.30 -23.91 -3.44
C MET A 74 -29.94 -22.56 -4.10
N TYR A 75 -30.71 -22.13 -5.11
CA TYR A 75 -30.50 -20.83 -5.76
C TYR A 75 -30.61 -19.68 -4.76
N TYR A 76 -31.68 -19.65 -3.99
CA TYR A 76 -31.89 -18.59 -2.98
C TYR A 76 -30.84 -18.62 -1.88
N LEU A 77 -30.54 -19.80 -1.31
CA LEU A 77 -29.57 -19.93 -0.24
C LEU A 77 -28.14 -19.62 -0.71
N ARG A 78 -27.79 -19.93 -1.99
CA ARG A 78 -26.51 -19.55 -2.60
C ARG A 78 -26.37 -18.02 -2.70
N TYR A 79 -27.45 -17.33 -3.02
CA TYR A 79 -27.45 -15.86 -2.98
C TYR A 79 -27.23 -15.35 -1.56
N VAL A 80 -27.95 -15.89 -0.57
CA VAL A 80 -27.86 -15.48 0.84
C VAL A 80 -26.43 -15.65 1.36
N TRP A 81 -25.84 -16.83 1.29
CA TRP A 81 -24.51 -17.05 1.85
C TRP A 81 -23.43 -16.20 1.15
N ARG A 82 -23.54 -15.99 -0.18
CA ARG A 82 -22.61 -15.11 -0.91
C ARG A 82 -22.67 -13.68 -0.38
N MET A 83 -23.86 -13.15 -0.19
CA MET A 83 -24.02 -11.80 0.35
C MET A 83 -23.53 -11.71 1.80
N TYR A 84 -23.78 -12.71 2.62
CA TYR A 84 -23.40 -12.67 4.04
C TYR A 84 -21.94 -13.02 4.31
N ILE A 85 -21.30 -13.89 3.57
CA ILE A 85 -19.89 -14.25 3.79
C ILE A 85 -18.96 -13.36 2.94
N LEU A 86 -19.15 -13.32 1.61
CA LEU A 86 -18.23 -12.61 0.72
C LEU A 86 -18.34 -11.08 0.89
N ALA A 87 -19.56 -10.51 0.94
CA ALA A 87 -19.69 -9.08 1.14
C ALA A 87 -19.12 -8.63 2.50
N THR A 88 -19.27 -9.46 3.55
CA THR A 88 -18.69 -9.16 4.86
C THR A 88 -17.15 -9.15 4.81
N SER A 89 -16.54 -10.02 4.02
CA SER A 89 -15.08 -10.02 3.89
C SER A 89 -14.53 -8.73 3.26
N TYR A 90 -15.25 -8.09 2.35
CA TYR A 90 -14.87 -6.77 1.82
C TYR A 90 -14.89 -5.67 2.88
N ARG A 91 -15.78 -5.80 3.89
CA ARG A 91 -15.79 -4.88 5.03
C ARG A 91 -14.51 -4.98 5.88
N LEU A 92 -13.93 -6.19 6.01
CA LEU A 92 -12.60 -6.33 6.61
C LEU A 92 -11.56 -5.50 5.84
N GLY A 93 -11.58 -5.61 4.51
CA GLY A 93 -10.69 -4.82 3.65
C GLY A 93 -10.87 -3.31 3.84
N GLN A 94 -12.10 -2.83 3.95
CA GLN A 94 -12.40 -1.43 4.23
C GLN A 94 -11.82 -0.99 5.58
N ILE A 95 -12.09 -1.73 6.66
CA ILE A 95 -11.60 -1.40 8.01
C ILE A 95 -10.07 -1.37 8.05
N MET A 96 -9.43 -2.38 7.45
CA MET A 96 -7.96 -2.47 7.46
C MET A 96 -7.31 -1.35 6.65
N ARG A 97 -7.88 -0.98 5.49
CA ARG A 97 -7.37 0.18 4.72
C ARG A 97 -7.51 1.48 5.49
N SER A 98 -8.66 1.70 6.13
CA SER A 98 -8.87 2.91 6.95
C SER A 98 -7.88 2.98 8.11
N ARG A 99 -7.63 1.86 8.81
CA ARG A 99 -6.64 1.80 9.89
C ARG A 99 -5.22 2.07 9.40
N LEU A 100 -4.82 1.48 8.26
CA LEU A 100 -3.49 1.73 7.68
C LEU A 100 -3.35 3.18 7.24
N PHE A 101 -4.36 3.74 6.58
CA PHE A 101 -4.31 5.13 6.14
C PHE A 101 -4.24 6.09 7.33
N GLU A 102 -5.07 5.88 8.35
CA GLU A 102 -5.01 6.66 9.60
C GLU A 102 -3.63 6.55 10.27
N HIS A 103 -3.05 5.36 10.28
CA HIS A 103 -1.71 5.15 10.80
C HIS A 103 -0.67 5.92 9.99
N PHE A 104 -0.72 5.81 8.66
CA PHE A 104 0.20 6.53 7.77
C PHE A 104 0.13 8.05 8.00
N THR A 105 -1.06 8.64 8.14
CA THR A 105 -1.19 10.09 8.38
C THR A 105 -0.57 10.56 9.69
N LYS A 106 -0.33 9.66 10.66
CA LYS A 106 0.27 9.96 11.97
C LYS A 106 1.79 9.73 12.02
N MET A 107 2.37 9.10 10.99
CA MET A 107 3.81 8.80 10.97
C MET A 107 4.64 10.02 10.63
N SER A 108 5.85 10.07 11.21
CA SER A 108 6.87 11.07 10.92
C SER A 108 7.52 10.87 9.54
N PRO A 109 8.17 11.88 8.95
CA PRO A 109 8.90 11.75 7.70
C PRO A 109 9.95 10.64 7.68
N SER A 110 10.59 10.33 8.81
CA SER A 110 11.55 9.23 8.94
C SER A 110 10.96 7.86 8.55
N PHE A 111 9.69 7.63 8.89
CA PHE A 111 8.97 6.42 8.47
C PHE A 111 8.92 6.29 6.94
N TYR A 112 8.67 7.40 6.21
CA TYR A 112 8.60 7.40 4.74
C TYR A 112 9.97 7.34 4.06
N GLN A 113 11.03 7.66 4.76
CA GLN A 113 12.41 7.42 4.29
C GLN A 113 12.76 5.93 4.39
N LYS A 114 12.32 5.25 5.46
CA LYS A 114 12.53 3.82 5.70
C LYS A 114 11.69 2.93 4.77
N TYR A 115 10.43 3.30 4.54
CA TYR A 115 9.47 2.52 3.75
C TYR A 115 9.18 3.20 2.41
N ARG A 116 9.44 2.50 1.31
CA ARG A 116 9.13 3.02 -0.03
C ARG A 116 7.61 3.14 -0.22
N THR A 117 7.15 4.20 -0.86
CA THR A 117 5.72 4.41 -1.15
C THR A 117 5.08 3.21 -1.87
N GLY A 118 5.80 2.58 -2.82
CA GLY A 118 5.32 1.39 -3.51
C GLY A 118 5.07 0.20 -2.58
N ASP A 119 5.90 0.00 -1.56
CA ASP A 119 5.74 -1.07 -0.57
C ASP A 119 4.53 -0.80 0.32
N LEU A 120 4.36 0.45 0.80
CA LEU A 120 3.18 0.85 1.57
C LEU A 120 1.88 0.67 0.77
N MET A 121 1.88 1.00 -0.52
CA MET A 121 0.76 0.75 -1.42
C MET A 121 0.50 -0.74 -1.61
N ALA A 122 1.54 -1.57 -1.71
CA ALA A 122 1.39 -3.03 -1.79
C ALA A 122 0.74 -3.61 -0.53
N HIS A 123 1.07 -3.10 0.66
CA HIS A 123 0.41 -3.47 1.91
C HIS A 123 -1.07 -3.05 1.93
N ALA A 124 -1.39 -1.82 1.51
CA ALA A 124 -2.76 -1.32 1.46
C ALA A 124 -3.65 -2.00 0.39
N THR A 125 -3.06 -2.66 -0.61
CA THR A 125 -3.76 -3.35 -1.70
C THR A 125 -3.61 -4.86 -1.61
N ASN A 126 -2.44 -5.40 -1.89
CA ASN A 126 -2.23 -6.84 -2.06
C ASN A 126 -2.37 -7.62 -0.74
N ASP A 127 -1.80 -7.12 0.36
CA ASP A 127 -1.87 -7.80 1.64
C ASP A 127 -3.28 -7.76 2.22
N ILE A 128 -3.97 -6.62 2.13
CA ILE A 128 -5.37 -6.52 2.55
C ILE A 128 -6.28 -7.41 1.68
N ASN A 129 -6.04 -7.50 0.37
CA ASN A 129 -6.79 -8.41 -0.50
C ASN A 129 -6.57 -9.88 -0.12
N SER A 130 -5.37 -10.25 0.34
CA SER A 130 -5.09 -11.60 0.86
C SER A 130 -5.90 -11.90 2.12
N LEU A 131 -6.03 -10.93 3.04
CA LEU A 131 -6.88 -11.04 4.24
C LEU A 131 -8.37 -11.13 3.87
N THR A 132 -8.82 -10.32 2.92
CA THR A 132 -10.21 -10.34 2.44
C THR A 132 -10.55 -11.70 1.82
N ARG A 133 -9.64 -12.28 1.01
CA ARG A 133 -9.81 -13.64 0.46
C ARG A 133 -9.88 -14.70 1.54
N LEU A 134 -9.05 -14.59 2.57
CA LEU A 134 -9.07 -15.54 3.69
C LEU A 134 -10.40 -15.45 4.45
N ALA A 135 -10.85 -14.24 4.81
CA ALA A 135 -12.08 -14.03 5.56
C ALA A 135 -13.35 -14.40 4.78
N GLY A 136 -13.33 -14.30 3.44
CA GLY A 136 -14.43 -14.69 2.57
C GLY A 136 -14.26 -16.12 2.03
N GLY A 137 -13.41 -16.27 1.03
CA GLY A 137 -13.17 -17.54 0.32
C GLY A 137 -12.61 -18.64 1.22
N GLY A 138 -11.73 -18.29 2.17
CA GLY A 138 -11.17 -19.26 3.13
C GLY A 138 -12.25 -19.82 4.05
N VAL A 139 -13.05 -18.97 4.67
CA VAL A 139 -14.17 -19.41 5.54
C VAL A 139 -15.20 -20.20 4.75
N MET A 140 -15.58 -19.71 3.56
CA MET A 140 -16.49 -20.41 2.68
C MET A 140 -16.00 -21.83 2.35
N SER A 141 -14.76 -21.95 1.86
CA SER A 141 -14.22 -23.25 1.44
C SER A 141 -14.03 -24.21 2.63
N ALA A 142 -13.66 -23.70 3.81
CA ALA A 142 -13.53 -24.51 5.02
C ALA A 142 -14.86 -25.11 5.45
N VAL A 143 -15.91 -24.28 5.48
CA VAL A 143 -17.26 -24.71 5.88
C VAL A 143 -17.86 -25.65 4.82
N ASP A 144 -17.80 -25.25 3.55
CA ASP A 144 -18.36 -26.05 2.44
C ASP A 144 -17.71 -27.42 2.36
N ALA A 145 -16.37 -27.48 2.34
CA ALA A 145 -15.66 -28.75 2.27
C ALA A 145 -15.96 -29.64 3.49
N SER A 146 -15.95 -29.08 4.70
CA SER A 146 -16.17 -29.87 5.92
C SER A 146 -17.61 -30.40 5.99
N ILE A 147 -18.60 -29.56 5.71
CA ILE A 147 -20.00 -29.96 5.82
C ILE A 147 -20.40 -30.88 4.67
N THR A 148 -20.00 -30.58 3.43
CA THR A 148 -20.28 -31.44 2.28
C THR A 148 -19.67 -32.83 2.48
N ALA A 149 -18.40 -32.93 2.89
CA ALA A 149 -17.76 -34.21 3.16
C ALA A 149 -18.48 -34.98 4.27
N LEU A 150 -18.78 -34.31 5.40
CA LEU A 150 -19.42 -34.95 6.55
C LEU A 150 -20.82 -35.49 6.21
N VAL A 151 -21.67 -34.61 5.62
CA VAL A 151 -23.05 -34.96 5.31
C VAL A 151 -23.14 -36.02 4.22
N THR A 152 -22.28 -35.94 3.19
CA THR A 152 -22.20 -36.93 2.12
C THR A 152 -21.77 -38.28 2.68
N LEU A 153 -20.69 -38.36 3.47
CA LEU A 153 -20.21 -39.59 4.08
C LEU A 153 -21.25 -40.22 5.01
N ILE A 154 -21.90 -39.41 5.86
CA ILE A 154 -22.99 -39.90 6.72
C ILE A 154 -24.13 -40.47 5.89
N THR A 155 -24.54 -39.79 4.82
CA THR A 155 -25.60 -40.27 3.95
C THR A 155 -25.22 -41.55 3.22
N MET A 156 -24.02 -41.67 2.66
CA MET A 156 -23.52 -42.88 2.02
C MET A 156 -23.51 -44.05 3.01
N PHE A 157 -23.01 -43.83 4.23
CA PHE A 157 -22.83 -44.87 5.26
C PHE A 157 -24.18 -45.41 5.78
N PHE A 158 -25.10 -44.50 6.14
CA PHE A 158 -26.35 -44.89 6.78
C PHE A 158 -27.51 -45.15 5.81
N SER A 159 -27.55 -44.45 4.65
CA SER A 159 -28.68 -44.56 3.74
C SER A 159 -28.50 -45.58 2.62
N ILE A 160 -27.25 -45.95 2.29
CA ILE A 160 -27.00 -46.90 1.22
C ILE A 160 -26.30 -48.17 1.76
N SER A 161 -25.01 -48.10 2.09
CA SER A 161 -24.27 -49.24 2.63
C SER A 161 -22.96 -48.77 3.30
N TRP A 162 -22.75 -49.16 4.55
CA TRP A 162 -21.50 -48.89 5.28
C TRP A 162 -20.31 -49.66 4.70
N GLN A 163 -20.52 -50.90 4.25
CA GLN A 163 -19.47 -51.74 3.67
C GLN A 163 -18.93 -51.12 2.37
N MET A 164 -19.86 -50.72 1.50
CA MET A 164 -19.52 -50.11 0.23
C MET A 164 -18.80 -48.76 0.45
N THR A 165 -19.24 -47.96 1.45
CA THR A 165 -18.62 -46.68 1.81
C THR A 165 -17.18 -46.87 2.26
N LEU A 166 -16.88 -47.87 3.13
CA LEU A 166 -15.51 -48.11 3.58
C LEU A 166 -14.58 -48.53 2.44
N VAL A 167 -15.05 -49.37 1.53
CA VAL A 167 -14.25 -49.82 0.38
C VAL A 167 -14.02 -48.68 -0.62
N ALA A 168 -15.07 -47.91 -0.92
CA ALA A 168 -14.98 -46.80 -1.87
C ALA A 168 -14.09 -45.65 -1.40
N VAL A 169 -14.07 -45.38 -0.09
CA VAL A 169 -13.26 -44.30 0.50
C VAL A 169 -11.80 -44.73 0.68
N LEU A 170 -11.46 -46.00 0.66
CA LEU A 170 -10.09 -46.52 0.89
C LEU A 170 -9.01 -45.85 0.03
N PRO A 171 -9.18 -45.59 -1.29
CA PRO A 171 -8.17 -44.91 -2.11
C PRO A 171 -7.98 -43.42 -1.78
N LEU A 172 -8.96 -42.73 -1.19
CA LEU A 172 -8.95 -41.27 -1.01
C LEU A 172 -7.87 -40.76 -0.04
N PRO A 173 -7.55 -41.40 1.10
CA PRO A 173 -6.40 -41.03 1.93
C PRO A 173 -5.06 -41.15 1.19
N PHE A 174 -4.90 -42.17 0.32
CA PHE A 174 -3.70 -42.31 -0.52
C PHE A 174 -3.61 -41.17 -1.55
N MET A 175 -4.74 -40.77 -2.13
CA MET A 175 -4.84 -39.60 -2.99
C MET A 175 -4.37 -38.34 -2.25
N ALA A 176 -4.89 -38.09 -1.05
CA ALA A 176 -4.51 -36.92 -0.23
C ALA A 176 -2.99 -36.91 0.09
N PHE A 177 -2.41 -38.07 0.39
CA PHE A 177 -0.97 -38.21 0.60
C PHE A 177 -0.16 -37.93 -0.68
N ALA A 178 -0.55 -38.53 -1.80
CA ALA A 178 0.13 -38.38 -3.09
C ALA A 178 0.07 -36.95 -3.61
N THR A 179 -1.12 -36.31 -3.57
CA THR A 179 -1.32 -34.92 -3.97
C THR A 179 -0.56 -33.94 -3.06
N SER A 180 -0.50 -34.21 -1.74
CA SER A 180 0.30 -33.39 -0.82
C SER A 180 1.81 -33.48 -1.14
N ARG A 181 2.31 -34.68 -1.49
CA ARG A 181 3.72 -34.87 -1.87
C ARG A 181 4.04 -34.18 -3.21
N LEU A 182 3.14 -34.32 -4.18
CA LEU A 182 3.24 -33.64 -5.47
C LEU A 182 3.19 -32.11 -5.29
N GLY A 183 2.27 -31.61 -4.48
CA GLY A 183 2.13 -30.19 -4.17
C GLY A 183 3.39 -29.55 -3.59
N ARG A 184 4.12 -30.26 -2.71
CA ARG A 184 5.42 -29.78 -2.21
C ARG A 184 6.46 -29.64 -3.31
N LYS A 185 6.50 -30.57 -4.29
CA LYS A 185 7.41 -30.49 -5.44
C LYS A 185 7.03 -29.35 -6.37
N THR A 186 5.74 -29.19 -6.67
CA THR A 186 5.21 -28.09 -7.47
C THR A 186 5.52 -26.76 -6.82
N HIS A 187 5.32 -26.63 -5.51
CA HIS A 187 5.62 -25.39 -4.77
C HIS A 187 7.10 -24.99 -4.86
N LYS A 188 8.03 -25.97 -4.73
CA LYS A 188 9.46 -25.70 -4.90
C LYS A 188 9.79 -25.25 -6.32
N ALA A 189 9.30 -25.97 -7.33
CA ALA A 189 9.50 -25.63 -8.73
C ALA A 189 8.89 -24.24 -9.08
N PHE A 190 7.72 -23.94 -8.53
CA PHE A 190 7.08 -22.62 -8.67
C PHE A 190 7.93 -21.49 -8.06
N GLY A 191 8.54 -21.72 -6.89
CA GLY A 191 9.48 -20.75 -6.31
C GLY A 191 10.67 -20.45 -7.22
N GLU A 192 11.27 -21.48 -7.84
CA GLU A 192 12.36 -21.33 -8.81
C GLU A 192 11.89 -20.60 -10.09
N SER A 193 10.68 -20.89 -10.57
CA SER A 193 10.05 -20.21 -11.70
C SER A 193 9.79 -18.75 -11.41
N GLN A 194 9.29 -18.44 -10.22
CA GLN A 194 9.04 -17.07 -9.79
C GLN A 194 10.32 -16.24 -9.65
N ALA A 195 11.40 -16.84 -9.15
CA ALA A 195 12.71 -16.20 -9.09
C ALA A 195 13.23 -15.85 -10.50
N ALA A 196 13.15 -16.81 -11.43
CA ALA A 196 13.55 -16.58 -12.83
C ALA A 196 12.67 -15.51 -13.51
N PHE A 197 11.38 -15.46 -13.20
CA PHE A 197 10.48 -14.42 -13.72
C PHE A 197 10.81 -13.03 -13.15
N SER A 198 11.20 -12.94 -11.88
CA SER A 198 11.66 -11.70 -11.27
C SER A 198 12.94 -11.20 -11.92
N GLU A 199 13.89 -12.09 -12.23
CA GLU A 199 15.11 -11.77 -12.94
C GLU A 199 14.82 -11.24 -14.36
N LEU A 200 13.88 -11.87 -15.08
CA LEU A 200 13.42 -11.40 -16.38
C LEU A 200 12.80 -9.99 -16.30
N ASN A 201 11.95 -9.75 -15.30
CA ASN A 201 11.35 -8.43 -15.09
C ASN A 201 12.39 -7.35 -14.79
N ASN A 202 13.37 -7.65 -13.95
CA ASN A 202 14.49 -6.73 -13.67
C ASN A 202 15.26 -6.40 -14.95
N LYS A 203 15.54 -7.42 -15.79
CA LYS A 203 16.20 -7.23 -17.09
C LYS A 203 15.38 -6.34 -18.02
N VAL A 204 14.08 -6.55 -18.11
CA VAL A 204 13.17 -5.69 -18.90
C VAL A 204 13.17 -4.26 -18.37
N GLN A 205 13.04 -4.08 -17.07
CA GLN A 205 13.05 -2.76 -16.45
C GLN A 205 14.35 -2.01 -16.71
N GLU A 206 15.50 -2.68 -16.57
CA GLU A 206 16.81 -2.10 -16.88
C GLU A 206 16.92 -1.71 -18.35
N SER A 207 16.55 -2.61 -19.27
CA SER A 207 16.61 -2.37 -20.72
C SER A 207 15.71 -1.22 -21.16
N VAL A 208 14.47 -1.13 -20.61
CA VAL A 208 13.53 -0.05 -20.92
C VAL A 208 14.01 1.28 -20.34
N SER A 209 14.49 1.29 -19.12
CA SER A 209 15.03 2.50 -18.47
C SER A 209 16.28 3.02 -19.17
N GLY A 210 17.14 2.09 -19.62
CA GLY A 210 18.39 2.38 -20.34
C GLY A 210 18.25 2.51 -21.87
N ILE A 211 17.04 2.49 -22.42
CA ILE A 211 16.81 2.37 -23.87
C ILE A 211 17.50 3.47 -24.70
N LYS A 212 17.57 4.70 -24.16
CA LYS A 212 18.26 5.81 -24.82
C LYS A 212 19.76 5.53 -24.95
N VAL A 213 20.36 4.98 -23.89
CA VAL A 213 21.79 4.61 -23.86
C VAL A 213 22.03 3.47 -24.85
N THR A 214 21.24 2.39 -24.78
CA THR A 214 21.33 1.25 -25.69
C THR A 214 21.27 1.69 -27.16
N LYS A 215 20.37 2.62 -27.50
CA LYS A 215 20.24 3.17 -28.87
C LYS A 215 21.43 4.06 -29.25
N SER A 216 21.89 4.91 -28.32
CA SER A 216 23.01 5.82 -28.61
C SER A 216 24.33 5.09 -28.90
N PHE A 217 24.52 3.92 -28.26
CA PHE A 217 25.72 3.11 -28.46
C PHE A 217 25.55 1.99 -29.50
N GLY A 218 24.41 1.88 -30.16
CA GLY A 218 24.14 0.83 -31.16
C GLY A 218 24.14 -0.59 -30.59
N TYR A 219 23.82 -0.76 -29.29
CA TYR A 219 23.98 -2.01 -28.54
C TYR A 219 22.71 -2.88 -28.51
N GLN A 220 21.74 -2.63 -29.42
CA GLN A 220 20.44 -3.28 -29.44
C GLN A 220 20.53 -4.80 -29.64
N GLU A 221 21.42 -5.27 -30.51
CA GLU A 221 21.56 -6.70 -30.84
C GLU A 221 22.06 -7.51 -29.65
N ALA A 222 23.10 -7.00 -28.96
CA ALA A 222 23.64 -7.65 -27.77
C ALA A 222 22.62 -7.65 -26.60
N GLU A 223 21.87 -6.57 -26.46
CA GLU A 223 20.81 -6.48 -25.45
C GLU A 223 19.67 -7.47 -25.73
N LEU A 224 19.27 -7.61 -27.02
CA LEU A 224 18.30 -8.60 -27.44
C LEU A 224 18.76 -10.04 -27.17
N GLN A 225 20.03 -10.35 -27.45
CA GLN A 225 20.61 -11.66 -27.15
C GLN A 225 20.59 -11.97 -25.66
N SER A 226 21.02 -11.02 -24.81
CA SER A 226 20.98 -11.15 -23.34
C SER A 226 19.56 -11.39 -22.82
N PHE A 227 18.59 -10.63 -23.35
CA PHE A 227 17.17 -10.84 -23.01
C PHE A 227 16.69 -12.23 -23.42
N GLN A 228 17.03 -12.69 -24.61
CA GLN A 228 16.64 -14.02 -25.12
C GLN A 228 17.19 -15.15 -24.24
N GLU A 229 18.40 -15.03 -23.73
CA GLU A 229 19.01 -16.01 -22.81
C GLU A 229 18.24 -16.08 -21.50
N THR A 230 17.95 -14.94 -20.87
CA THR A 230 17.17 -14.86 -19.63
C THR A 230 15.75 -15.39 -19.85
N ASN A 231 15.10 -15.03 -20.96
CA ASN A 231 13.76 -15.51 -21.30
C ASN A 231 13.74 -17.04 -21.52
N LYS A 232 14.78 -17.60 -22.16
CA LYS A 232 14.92 -19.06 -22.37
C LYS A 232 15.11 -19.79 -21.05
N MET A 233 15.85 -19.21 -20.09
CA MET A 233 16.00 -19.77 -18.75
C MET A 233 14.66 -19.76 -17.99
N THR A 234 13.94 -18.64 -18.03
CA THR A 234 12.60 -18.50 -17.43
C THR A 234 11.63 -19.50 -18.02
N PHE A 235 11.61 -19.67 -19.35
CA PHE A 235 10.80 -20.69 -20.00
C PHE A 235 11.09 -22.12 -19.51
N LYS A 236 12.38 -22.49 -19.36
CA LYS A 236 12.76 -23.81 -18.84
C LYS A 236 12.25 -24.04 -17.41
N LYS A 237 12.33 -23.00 -16.54
CA LYS A 237 11.83 -23.10 -15.17
C LYS A 237 10.30 -23.18 -15.12
N ASN A 238 9.61 -22.44 -15.99
CA ASN A 238 8.16 -22.54 -16.14
C ASN A 238 7.73 -23.93 -16.61
N MET A 239 8.42 -24.51 -17.61
CA MET A 239 8.16 -25.87 -18.09
C MET A 239 8.41 -26.92 -17.01
N HIS A 240 9.42 -26.70 -16.13
CA HIS A 240 9.65 -27.60 -15.01
C HIS A 240 8.50 -27.59 -13.99
N THR A 241 7.96 -26.39 -13.69
CA THR A 241 6.77 -26.24 -12.85
C THR A 241 5.55 -26.93 -13.48
N MET A 242 5.30 -26.63 -14.77
CA MET A 242 4.18 -27.20 -15.52
C MET A 242 4.21 -28.74 -15.54
N LYS A 243 5.40 -29.33 -15.58
CA LYS A 243 5.59 -30.78 -15.54
C LYS A 243 5.02 -31.44 -14.28
N TYR A 244 5.17 -30.79 -13.12
CA TYR A 244 4.57 -31.27 -11.87
C TYR A 244 3.09 -30.92 -11.78
N ASP A 245 2.72 -29.72 -12.21
CA ASP A 245 1.34 -29.26 -12.18
C ASP A 245 0.42 -30.13 -13.03
N SER A 246 0.86 -30.48 -14.24
CA SER A 246 0.12 -31.38 -15.15
C SER A 246 -0.08 -32.81 -14.64
N LEU A 247 0.62 -33.22 -13.57
CA LEU A 247 0.44 -34.53 -12.96
C LEU A 247 -0.71 -34.55 -11.92
N PHE A 248 -1.24 -33.39 -11.52
CA PHE A 248 -2.31 -33.35 -10.53
C PHE A 248 -3.60 -34.03 -11.00
N ASP A 249 -4.10 -33.62 -12.15
CA ASP A 249 -5.36 -34.15 -12.68
C ASP A 249 -5.28 -35.67 -12.96
N PRO A 250 -4.25 -36.19 -13.65
CA PRO A 250 -4.10 -37.65 -13.83
C PRO A 250 -4.00 -38.42 -12.50
N LEU A 251 -3.32 -37.86 -11.51
CA LEU A 251 -3.19 -38.47 -10.19
C LEU A 251 -4.54 -38.58 -9.47
N VAL A 252 -5.29 -37.47 -9.45
CA VAL A 252 -6.64 -37.44 -8.87
C VAL A 252 -7.54 -38.42 -9.59
N LEU A 253 -7.54 -38.41 -10.94
CA LEU A 253 -8.35 -39.30 -11.75
C LEU A 253 -8.02 -40.77 -11.51
N LEU A 254 -6.74 -41.13 -11.29
CA LEU A 254 -6.33 -42.49 -10.97
C LEU A 254 -6.98 -42.99 -9.66
N PHE A 255 -6.92 -42.21 -8.60
CA PHE A 255 -7.48 -42.61 -7.30
C PHE A 255 -9.00 -42.58 -7.28
N VAL A 256 -9.62 -41.56 -7.87
CA VAL A 256 -11.07 -41.48 -8.02
C VAL A 256 -11.59 -42.61 -8.91
N GLY A 257 -10.93 -42.87 -10.03
CA GLY A 257 -11.22 -44.00 -10.90
C GLY A 257 -11.09 -45.34 -10.18
N SER A 258 -10.07 -45.52 -9.34
CA SER A 258 -9.92 -46.73 -8.51
C SER A 258 -11.10 -46.88 -7.53
N SER A 259 -11.56 -45.75 -6.92
CA SER A 259 -12.76 -45.74 -6.06
C SER A 259 -14.01 -46.13 -6.84
N TYR A 260 -14.16 -45.68 -8.10
CA TYR A 260 -15.28 -46.11 -8.97
C TYR A 260 -15.24 -47.60 -9.30
N VAL A 261 -14.05 -48.12 -9.68
CA VAL A 261 -13.91 -49.55 -9.98
C VAL A 261 -14.27 -50.41 -8.76
N LEU A 262 -13.77 -50.04 -7.58
CA LEU A 262 -14.12 -50.75 -6.33
C LEU A 262 -15.61 -50.63 -6.01
N THR A 263 -16.21 -49.44 -6.19
CA THR A 263 -17.63 -49.22 -6.00
C THR A 263 -18.49 -50.07 -6.94
N LEU A 264 -18.12 -50.14 -8.23
CA LEU A 264 -18.84 -50.96 -9.21
C LEU A 264 -18.72 -52.44 -8.92
N LEU A 265 -17.54 -52.94 -8.56
CA LEU A 265 -17.31 -54.32 -8.22
C LEU A 265 -18.14 -54.76 -6.99
N VAL A 266 -17.98 -54.01 -5.87
CA VAL A 266 -18.71 -54.33 -4.63
C VAL A 266 -20.22 -54.12 -4.82
N GLY A 267 -20.62 -53.03 -5.50
CA GLY A 267 -22.01 -52.73 -5.80
C GLY A 267 -22.69 -53.81 -6.65
N ALA A 268 -21.99 -54.35 -7.68
CA ALA A 268 -22.54 -55.42 -8.50
C ALA A 268 -22.78 -56.70 -7.67
N PHE A 269 -21.85 -57.10 -6.80
CA PHE A 269 -22.06 -58.23 -5.90
C PHE A 269 -23.23 -58.01 -4.93
N MET A 270 -23.35 -56.78 -4.37
CA MET A 270 -24.43 -56.46 -3.45
C MET A 270 -25.80 -56.38 -4.14
N ILE A 271 -25.86 -55.96 -5.42
CA ILE A 271 -27.10 -56.01 -6.22
C ILE A 271 -27.49 -57.48 -6.48
N GLN A 272 -26.55 -58.32 -6.89
CA GLN A 272 -26.82 -59.76 -7.08
C GLN A 272 -27.32 -60.44 -5.79
N ALA A 273 -26.80 -60.01 -4.63
CA ALA A 273 -27.23 -60.51 -3.33
C ALA A 273 -28.55 -59.85 -2.85
N GLY A 274 -29.16 -58.95 -3.61
CA GLY A 274 -30.41 -58.26 -3.25
C GLY A 274 -30.28 -57.24 -2.10
N GLN A 275 -29.05 -56.83 -1.75
CA GLN A 275 -28.78 -55.94 -0.62
C GLN A 275 -28.97 -54.46 -0.96
N ILE A 276 -28.72 -54.09 -2.22
CA ILE A 276 -28.91 -52.73 -2.75
C ILE A 276 -29.58 -52.78 -4.12
N THR A 277 -30.14 -51.65 -4.55
CA THR A 277 -30.75 -51.48 -5.87
C THR A 277 -29.76 -50.86 -6.88
N VAL A 278 -30.09 -50.92 -8.17
CA VAL A 278 -29.33 -50.21 -9.22
C VAL A 278 -29.36 -48.71 -9.00
N GLY A 279 -30.50 -48.16 -8.58
CA GLY A 279 -30.61 -46.73 -8.25
C GLY A 279 -29.75 -46.32 -7.06
N ASN A 280 -29.61 -47.21 -6.06
CA ASN A 280 -28.69 -46.99 -4.93
C ASN A 280 -27.22 -46.95 -5.39
N LEU A 281 -26.82 -47.78 -6.32
CA LEU A 281 -25.45 -47.77 -6.88
C LEU A 281 -25.16 -46.45 -7.63
N VAL A 282 -26.09 -45.99 -8.47
CA VAL A 282 -25.95 -44.71 -9.20
C VAL A 282 -25.91 -43.53 -8.25
N THR A 283 -26.79 -43.52 -7.23
CA THR A 283 -26.76 -42.50 -6.17
C THR A 283 -25.42 -42.44 -5.46
N PHE A 284 -24.89 -43.63 -5.14
CA PHE A 284 -23.61 -43.77 -4.43
C PHE A 284 -22.43 -43.22 -5.25
N ILE A 285 -22.35 -43.54 -6.56
CA ILE A 285 -21.32 -43.03 -7.47
C ILE A 285 -21.39 -41.49 -7.52
N THR A 286 -22.59 -40.91 -7.59
CA THR A 286 -22.75 -39.44 -7.61
C THR A 286 -22.32 -38.81 -6.28
N TYR A 287 -22.60 -39.47 -5.15
CA TYR A 287 -22.11 -39.01 -3.84
C TYR A 287 -20.59 -39.12 -3.72
N LEU A 288 -19.98 -40.16 -4.31
CA LEU A 288 -18.53 -40.28 -4.34
C LEU A 288 -17.86 -39.13 -5.09
N ASP A 289 -18.46 -38.65 -6.20
CA ASP A 289 -18.02 -37.46 -6.91
C ASP A 289 -18.06 -36.21 -6.03
N MET A 290 -19.07 -36.08 -5.20
CA MET A 290 -19.18 -34.92 -4.30
C MET A 290 -18.08 -34.88 -3.23
N LEU A 291 -17.36 -35.98 -2.97
CA LEU A 291 -16.24 -35.99 -2.02
C LEU A 291 -14.93 -35.51 -2.63
N VAL A 292 -14.82 -35.43 -3.95
CA VAL A 292 -13.57 -35.02 -4.62
C VAL A 292 -13.20 -33.58 -4.27
N TRP A 293 -14.15 -32.65 -4.38
CA TRP A 293 -13.93 -31.24 -4.08
C TRP A 293 -13.47 -30.98 -2.63
N PRO A 294 -14.11 -31.51 -1.58
CA PRO A 294 -13.64 -31.35 -0.21
C PRO A 294 -12.20 -31.78 0.02
N LEU A 295 -11.75 -32.82 -0.62
CA LEU A 295 -10.37 -33.30 -0.49
C LEU A 295 -9.37 -32.36 -1.17
N MET A 296 -9.72 -31.79 -2.31
CA MET A 296 -8.90 -30.77 -2.98
C MET A 296 -8.89 -29.43 -2.21
N ALA A 297 -9.99 -29.08 -1.57
CA ALA A 297 -10.13 -27.85 -0.81
C ALA A 297 -9.14 -27.75 0.38
N ILE A 298 -8.68 -28.87 0.93
CA ILE A 298 -7.67 -28.90 2.02
C ILE A 298 -6.38 -28.18 1.57
N GLY A 299 -5.89 -28.48 0.37
CA GLY A 299 -4.69 -27.83 -0.18
C GLY A 299 -4.90 -26.33 -0.44
N PHE A 300 -6.06 -25.97 -0.97
CA PHE A 300 -6.45 -24.57 -1.17
C PHE A 300 -6.52 -23.80 0.15
N LEU A 301 -7.14 -24.36 1.17
CA LEU A 301 -7.25 -23.79 2.51
C LEU A 301 -5.89 -23.55 3.16
N PHE A 302 -4.97 -24.51 3.04
CA PHE A 302 -3.62 -24.34 3.53
C PHE A 302 -2.93 -23.14 2.88
N ASN A 303 -3.02 -23.04 1.56
CA ASN A 303 -2.37 -21.95 0.80
C ASN A 303 -2.97 -20.57 1.15
N ILE A 304 -4.30 -20.45 1.16
CA ILE A 304 -4.96 -19.17 1.47
C ILE A 304 -4.70 -18.72 2.92
N THR A 305 -4.63 -19.67 3.85
CA THR A 305 -4.32 -19.42 5.27
C THR A 305 -2.87 -18.98 5.44
N GLN A 306 -1.91 -19.62 4.78
CA GLN A 306 -0.50 -19.24 4.79
C GLN A 306 -0.31 -17.81 4.26
N ARG A 307 -0.86 -17.53 3.09
CA ARG A 307 -0.80 -16.15 2.50
C ARG A 307 -1.43 -15.13 3.42
N GLY A 308 -2.62 -15.41 3.95
CA GLY A 308 -3.30 -14.53 4.89
C GLY A 308 -2.47 -14.25 6.15
N ASN A 309 -1.79 -15.28 6.69
CA ASN A 309 -0.96 -15.13 7.88
C ASN A 309 0.26 -14.22 7.62
N VAL A 310 0.97 -14.43 6.50
CA VAL A 310 2.11 -13.58 6.11
C VAL A 310 1.68 -12.13 5.88
N SER A 311 0.58 -11.94 5.15
CA SER A 311 0.03 -10.60 4.88
C SER A 311 -0.41 -9.89 6.16
N TYR A 312 -1.03 -10.62 7.11
CA TYR A 312 -1.42 -10.04 8.40
C TYR A 312 -0.20 -9.61 9.22
N GLN A 313 0.83 -10.45 9.29
CA GLN A 313 2.07 -10.13 10.01
C GLN A 313 2.73 -8.86 9.46
N ARG A 314 2.80 -8.71 8.14
CA ARG A 314 3.35 -7.49 7.52
C ARG A 314 2.56 -6.25 7.90
N ILE A 315 1.22 -6.32 7.84
CA ILE A 315 0.35 -5.20 8.23
C ILE A 315 0.48 -4.91 9.72
N GLU A 316 0.53 -5.94 10.57
CA GLU A 316 0.69 -5.82 12.02
C GLU A 316 2.02 -5.12 12.36
N THR A 317 3.14 -5.54 11.74
CA THR A 317 4.46 -4.90 11.91
C THR A 317 4.44 -3.42 11.53
N LEU A 318 3.69 -3.03 10.50
CA LEU A 318 3.55 -1.61 10.14
C LEU A 318 2.72 -0.84 11.16
N LEU A 319 1.61 -1.42 11.63
CA LEU A 319 0.71 -0.78 12.60
C LEU A 319 1.33 -0.69 14.01
N GLU A 320 2.34 -1.50 14.32
CA GLU A 320 3.09 -1.47 15.58
C GLU A 320 4.22 -0.44 15.57
N GLN A 321 4.56 0.14 14.40
CA GLN A 321 5.54 1.23 14.35
C GLN A 321 4.95 2.48 15.01
N GLU A 322 5.72 3.08 15.88
CA GLU A 322 5.37 4.37 16.48
C GLU A 322 6.10 5.50 15.74
N SER A 323 5.49 6.67 15.71
CA SER A 323 6.15 7.86 15.17
C SER A 323 7.28 8.29 16.10
N ASP A 324 8.45 8.59 15.55
CA ASP A 324 9.62 9.08 16.29
C ASP A 324 9.34 10.44 16.95
N VAL A 325 8.39 11.20 16.38
CA VAL A 325 7.95 12.49 16.90
C VAL A 325 6.50 12.38 17.32
N GLN A 326 6.24 12.66 18.59
CA GLN A 326 4.91 12.55 19.20
C GLN A 326 4.52 13.86 19.89
N ASP A 327 3.21 14.07 20.02
CA ASP A 327 2.68 15.15 20.83
C ASP A 327 2.98 14.89 22.32
N PRO A 328 3.29 15.94 23.12
CA PRO A 328 3.50 15.76 24.54
C PRO A 328 2.19 15.37 25.24
N ALA A 329 2.31 14.62 26.34
CA ALA A 329 1.14 14.19 27.14
C ALA A 329 0.33 15.39 27.69
N HIS A 330 1.00 16.50 27.97
CA HIS A 330 0.41 17.73 28.48
C HIS A 330 0.92 18.91 27.65
N PRO A 331 0.35 19.16 26.44
CA PRO A 331 0.78 20.26 25.60
C PRO A 331 0.46 21.62 26.21
N LEU A 332 1.31 22.60 25.91
CA LEU A 332 1.04 23.99 26.26
C LEU A 332 -0.26 24.47 25.60
N PRO A 333 -1.09 25.26 26.30
CA PRO A 333 -2.45 25.60 25.87
C PRO A 333 -2.51 26.59 24.72
N SER A 334 -1.47 27.38 24.51
CA SER A 334 -1.38 28.37 23.43
C SER A 334 0.04 28.47 22.92
N ILE A 335 0.17 28.80 21.63
CA ILE A 335 1.45 29.09 21.01
C ILE A 335 1.41 30.52 20.46
N GLU A 336 2.43 31.29 20.76
CA GLU A 336 2.61 32.66 20.25
C GLU A 336 3.95 32.74 19.51
N ASN A 337 3.96 33.43 18.38
CA ASN A 337 5.21 33.72 17.70
C ASN A 337 6.05 34.67 18.55
N GLY A 338 7.31 34.35 18.72
CA GLY A 338 8.24 35.11 19.51
C GLY A 338 9.68 34.87 19.06
N ARG A 339 10.61 35.07 20.00
CA ARG A 339 12.03 34.82 19.77
C ARG A 339 12.26 33.33 19.56
N LEU A 340 12.95 32.97 18.48
CA LEU A 340 13.48 31.64 18.23
C LEU A 340 14.89 31.51 18.80
N GLU A 341 15.16 30.43 19.53
CA GLU A 341 16.49 30.13 20.04
C GLU A 341 16.85 28.70 19.68
N TYR A 342 17.94 28.54 18.96
CA TYR A 342 18.54 27.24 18.65
C TYR A 342 19.69 27.00 19.60
N ALA A 343 19.60 25.96 20.40
CA ALA A 343 20.63 25.49 21.32
C ALA A 343 20.87 24.00 21.06
N ILE A 344 21.48 23.69 19.91
CA ILE A 344 21.71 22.33 19.43
C ILE A 344 23.17 21.97 19.66
N ASP A 345 23.41 21.08 20.62
CA ASP A 345 24.75 20.54 20.86
C ASP A 345 25.10 19.45 19.83
N ARG A 346 24.12 18.58 19.53
CA ARG A 346 24.28 17.51 18.55
C ARG A 346 22.96 17.09 17.94
N PHE A 347 22.97 16.89 16.60
CA PHE A 347 21.92 16.20 15.89
C PHE A 347 22.52 15.24 14.87
N ALA A 348 22.02 13.99 14.84
CA ALA A 348 22.42 12.96 13.90
C ALA A 348 21.18 12.34 13.23
N PHE A 349 21.28 12.09 11.94
CA PHE A 349 20.36 11.18 11.24
C PHE A 349 20.92 9.76 11.40
N GLU A 350 20.16 8.88 12.07
CA GLU A 350 20.64 7.55 12.47
C GLU A 350 21.99 7.66 13.23
N ASP A 351 23.10 7.23 12.63
CA ASP A 351 24.43 7.26 13.24
C ASP A 351 25.34 8.37 12.65
N GLU A 352 24.86 9.15 11.66
CA GLU A 352 25.67 10.17 10.99
C GLU A 352 25.42 11.55 11.60
N ASP A 353 26.46 12.11 12.24
CA ASP A 353 26.40 13.45 12.85
C ASP A 353 26.21 14.53 11.78
N THR A 354 25.04 15.17 11.80
CA THR A 354 24.63 16.18 10.82
C THR A 354 24.84 17.60 11.32
N LEU A 355 24.58 17.86 12.62
CA LEU A 355 24.76 19.19 13.24
C LEU A 355 25.52 19.06 14.56
N ARG A 356 26.42 20.02 14.82
CA ARG A 356 27.21 20.12 16.06
C ARG A 356 27.43 21.59 16.44
N ASP A 357 27.25 21.92 17.73
CA ASP A 357 27.47 23.26 18.28
C ASP A 357 26.77 24.37 17.51
N VAL A 358 25.47 24.22 17.24
CA VAL A 358 24.68 25.21 16.52
C VAL A 358 23.85 26.03 17.49
N HIS A 359 24.36 27.23 17.83
CA HIS A 359 23.75 28.14 18.80
C HIS A 359 23.55 29.52 18.18
N PHE A 360 22.28 29.96 18.09
CA PHE A 360 21.92 31.30 17.67
C PHE A 360 20.50 31.67 18.14
N THR A 361 20.18 32.93 18.05
CA THR A 361 18.87 33.50 18.36
C THR A 361 18.39 34.35 17.21
N LEU A 362 17.09 34.34 16.97
CA LEU A 362 16.40 35.14 15.97
C LEU A 362 15.18 35.79 16.64
N ASP A 363 15.15 37.10 16.65
CA ASP A 363 14.03 37.84 17.23
C ASP A 363 12.82 37.83 16.27
N LYS A 364 11.63 38.04 16.81
CA LYS A 364 10.40 38.16 16.02
C LYS A 364 10.54 39.26 14.97
N GLY A 365 10.12 38.98 13.75
CA GLY A 365 10.17 39.93 12.64
C GLY A 365 11.50 39.98 11.90
N GLN A 366 12.52 39.26 12.34
CA GLN A 366 13.80 39.21 11.64
C GLN A 366 13.80 38.19 10.51
N THR A 367 14.63 38.46 9.50
CA THR A 367 14.93 37.54 8.42
C THR A 367 16.27 36.86 8.66
N LEU A 368 16.25 35.52 8.68
CA LEU A 368 17.45 34.65 8.76
C LEU A 368 17.82 34.15 7.37
N GLY A 369 19.07 34.36 6.97
CA GLY A 369 19.69 33.73 5.80
C GLY A 369 20.58 32.57 6.23
N LEU A 370 20.33 31.36 5.70
CA LEU A 370 21.17 30.17 5.90
C LEU A 370 21.89 29.84 4.60
N VAL A 371 23.20 29.98 4.57
CA VAL A 371 24.04 29.75 3.38
C VAL A 371 25.14 28.75 3.67
N GLY A 372 25.75 28.20 2.63
CA GLY A 372 26.85 27.23 2.74
C GLY A 372 26.77 26.17 1.65
N GLN A 373 27.77 25.31 1.61
CA GLN A 373 27.86 24.24 0.61
C GLN A 373 26.72 23.24 0.73
N THR A 374 26.48 22.47 -0.34
CA THR A 374 25.54 21.33 -0.30
C THR A 374 25.99 20.33 0.77
N GLY A 375 25.08 19.83 1.57
CA GLY A 375 25.39 18.92 2.67
C GLY A 375 25.86 19.58 3.97
N SER A 376 25.91 20.92 4.05
CA SER A 376 26.37 21.63 5.26
C SER A 376 25.40 21.62 6.44
N GLY A 377 24.15 21.10 6.30
CA GLY A 377 23.18 20.97 7.38
C GLY A 377 22.04 22.03 7.37
N LYS A 378 21.95 22.92 6.36
CA LYS A 378 20.89 23.97 6.28
C LYS A 378 19.48 23.40 6.37
N THR A 379 19.13 22.48 5.50
CA THR A 379 17.82 21.82 5.49
C THR A 379 17.54 21.02 6.79
N ALA A 380 18.58 20.50 7.44
CA ALA A 380 18.41 19.82 8.73
C ALA A 380 17.93 20.81 9.82
N LEU A 381 18.46 22.03 9.87
CA LEU A 381 17.99 23.05 10.81
C LEU A 381 16.52 23.40 10.61
N VAL A 382 16.09 23.52 9.36
CA VAL A 382 14.69 23.78 9.01
C VAL A 382 13.79 22.61 9.43
N LYS A 383 14.19 21.38 9.12
CA LYS A 383 13.43 20.16 9.47
C LYS A 383 13.27 19.97 10.99
N LEU A 384 14.27 20.37 11.76
CA LEU A 384 14.20 20.34 13.22
C LEU A 384 13.21 21.37 13.78
N LEU A 385 13.10 22.57 13.18
CA LEU A 385 12.10 23.57 13.56
C LEU A 385 10.67 23.09 13.26
N LEU A 386 10.48 22.43 12.11
CA LEU A 386 9.20 21.82 11.73
C LEU A 386 8.85 20.57 12.56
N ARG A 387 9.76 20.16 13.46
CA ARG A 387 9.67 18.88 14.18
C ARG A 387 9.37 17.73 13.24
N GLU A 388 10.08 17.63 12.11
CA GLU A 388 10.16 16.40 11.33
C GLU A 388 11.02 15.36 12.06
N HIS A 389 11.98 15.83 12.84
CA HIS A 389 12.82 15.08 13.77
C HIS A 389 12.98 15.88 15.06
N ASP A 390 13.23 15.19 16.16
CA ASP A 390 13.59 15.81 17.42
C ASP A 390 15.12 15.88 17.60
N VAL A 391 15.63 16.95 18.21
CA VAL A 391 17.06 17.14 18.49
C VAL A 391 17.55 16.04 19.46
N ASN A 392 18.73 15.45 19.19
CA ASN A 392 19.31 14.41 20.05
C ASN A 392 19.87 14.99 21.37
N GLN A 393 20.62 16.10 21.28
CA GLN A 393 21.20 16.82 22.42
C GLN A 393 21.02 18.32 22.24
N GLY A 394 20.46 18.98 23.25
CA GLY A 394 20.05 20.36 23.17
C GLY A 394 18.55 20.51 22.88
N ALA A 395 18.11 21.69 22.48
CA ALA A 395 16.72 22.00 22.18
C ALA A 395 16.58 23.22 21.25
N ILE A 396 15.39 23.36 20.69
CA ILE A 396 14.94 24.59 20.02
C ILE A 396 13.82 25.19 20.87
N TYR A 397 13.90 26.49 21.10
CA TYR A 397 12.91 27.20 21.91
C TYR A 397 12.18 28.24 21.06
N LEU A 398 10.89 28.35 21.25
CA LEU A 398 10.04 29.39 20.70
C LEU A 398 9.40 30.15 21.84
N ASN A 399 9.66 31.46 21.91
CA ASN A 399 9.19 32.33 22.97
C ASN A 399 9.55 31.82 24.41
N GLY A 400 10.76 31.24 24.54
CA GLY A 400 11.29 30.72 25.81
C GLY A 400 10.81 29.30 26.18
N HIS A 401 9.91 28.71 25.42
CA HIS A 401 9.43 27.33 25.64
C HIS A 401 10.01 26.38 24.61
N ASN A 402 10.33 25.15 25.05
CA ASN A 402 10.81 24.11 24.13
C ASN A 402 9.72 23.77 23.11
N ILE A 403 10.08 23.70 21.81
CA ILE A 403 9.11 23.37 20.75
C ILE A 403 8.48 21.97 20.93
N ARG A 404 9.10 21.09 21.72
CA ARG A 404 8.55 19.78 22.06
C ARG A 404 7.34 19.83 23.01
N ASP A 405 7.17 20.94 23.73
CA ASP A 405 6.07 21.12 24.69
C ASP A 405 4.76 21.55 24.03
N TYR A 406 4.81 21.88 22.72
CA TYR A 406 3.64 22.22 21.93
C TYR A 406 3.09 21.02 21.16
N ARG A 407 1.79 21.06 20.86
CA ARG A 407 1.22 20.14 19.84
C ARG A 407 1.85 20.42 18.49
N LEU A 408 2.11 19.36 17.73
CA LEU A 408 2.65 19.46 16.38
C LEU A 408 1.75 20.30 15.46
N SER A 409 0.42 20.13 15.57
CA SER A 409 -0.55 20.92 14.80
C SER A 409 -0.44 22.41 15.08
N ASP A 410 -0.30 22.78 16.36
CA ASP A 410 -0.27 24.17 16.79
C ASP A 410 1.06 24.82 16.39
N LEU A 411 2.18 24.12 16.61
CA LEU A 411 3.50 24.57 16.18
C LEU A 411 3.55 24.80 14.67
N ARG A 412 3.08 23.83 13.88
CA ARG A 412 3.10 23.90 12.41
C ARG A 412 2.10 24.91 11.85
N SER A 413 1.03 25.24 12.57
CA SER A 413 0.08 26.28 12.15
C SER A 413 0.68 27.68 12.10
N LEU A 414 1.74 27.95 12.89
CA LEU A 414 2.49 29.21 12.80
C LEU A 414 3.41 29.28 11.57
N MET A 415 3.66 28.16 10.91
CA MET A 415 4.72 28.04 9.90
C MET A 415 4.15 27.85 8.51
N GLY A 416 4.66 28.61 7.54
CA GLY A 416 4.53 28.33 6.12
C GLY A 416 5.85 27.76 5.61
N TYR A 417 5.82 26.58 5.02
CA TYR A 417 7.03 25.92 4.56
C TYR A 417 7.00 25.64 3.06
N VAL A 418 8.04 26.06 2.38
CA VAL A 418 8.30 25.75 0.97
C VAL A 418 9.52 24.85 0.91
N PRO A 419 9.35 23.55 0.66
CA PRO A 419 10.46 22.59 0.61
C PRO A 419 11.30 22.76 -0.66
N GLN A 420 12.51 22.25 -0.63
CA GLN A 420 13.42 22.20 -1.77
C GLN A 420 12.80 21.42 -2.95
N ASP A 421 12.23 20.24 -2.68
CA ASP A 421 11.49 19.46 -3.66
C ASP A 421 9.99 19.80 -3.59
N GLN A 422 9.50 20.57 -4.56
CA GLN A 422 8.12 21.02 -4.60
C GLN A 422 7.19 19.92 -5.06
N PHE A 423 6.24 19.55 -4.21
CA PHE A 423 5.18 18.63 -4.54
C PHE A 423 3.87 19.36 -4.85
N LEU A 424 3.30 19.10 -6.02
CA LEU A 424 1.97 19.57 -6.41
C LEU A 424 1.04 18.40 -6.61
N PHE A 425 -0.20 18.56 -6.13
CA PHE A 425 -1.24 17.55 -6.28
C PHE A 425 -1.83 17.58 -7.69
N ALA A 426 -2.28 16.43 -8.17
CA ALA A 426 -3.01 16.30 -9.43
C ALA A 426 -4.44 16.85 -9.26
N SER A 427 -4.55 18.18 -9.20
CA SER A 427 -5.78 18.95 -9.04
C SER A 427 -5.62 20.31 -9.74
N SER A 428 -6.61 21.20 -9.64
CA SER A 428 -6.51 22.55 -10.19
C SER A 428 -5.39 23.35 -9.52
N ILE A 429 -4.89 24.39 -10.20
CA ILE A 429 -3.96 25.36 -9.62
C ILE A 429 -4.60 26.03 -8.38
N LEU A 430 -5.89 26.37 -8.48
CA LEU A 430 -6.67 26.93 -7.39
C LEU A 430 -6.62 26.07 -6.13
N ASP A 431 -6.91 24.76 -6.26
CA ASP A 431 -6.89 23.81 -5.15
C ASP A 431 -5.49 23.62 -4.59
N ASN A 432 -4.48 23.65 -5.44
CA ASN A 432 -3.08 23.58 -5.02
C ASN A 432 -2.68 24.77 -4.16
N VAL A 433 -3.08 25.98 -4.51
CA VAL A 433 -2.79 27.18 -3.72
C VAL A 433 -3.57 27.18 -2.41
N ARG A 434 -4.87 26.82 -2.42
CA ARG A 434 -5.73 26.73 -1.23
C ARG A 434 -5.56 25.46 -0.41
N PHE A 435 -4.56 24.64 -0.67
CA PHE A 435 -4.41 23.32 -0.05
C PHE A 435 -4.48 23.34 1.48
N GLY A 436 -3.88 24.35 2.14
CA GLY A 436 -3.88 24.46 3.60
C GLY A 436 -5.23 24.92 4.19
N ASN A 437 -6.06 25.61 3.40
CA ASN A 437 -7.40 26.06 3.78
C ASN A 437 -8.27 26.25 2.53
N PRO A 438 -9.10 25.25 2.16
CA PRO A 438 -9.95 25.30 0.97
C PRO A 438 -10.99 26.41 0.95
N ASP A 439 -11.35 26.97 2.13
CA ASP A 439 -12.40 27.98 2.29
C ASP A 439 -11.91 29.42 2.01
N LEU A 440 -10.62 29.61 1.73
CA LEU A 440 -10.07 30.93 1.42
C LEU A 440 -10.67 31.50 0.13
N SER A 441 -10.94 32.81 0.12
CA SER A 441 -11.50 33.50 -1.03
C SER A 441 -10.53 33.53 -2.22
N PHE A 442 -11.08 33.72 -3.42
CA PHE A 442 -10.26 33.87 -4.63
C PHE A 442 -9.33 35.07 -4.57
N ASP A 443 -9.78 36.17 -3.93
CA ASP A 443 -8.95 37.40 -3.76
C ASP A 443 -7.64 37.07 -3.01
N LYS A 444 -7.70 36.19 -1.99
CA LYS A 444 -6.51 35.71 -1.27
C LYS A 444 -5.59 34.84 -2.14
N VAL A 445 -6.16 34.06 -3.05
CA VAL A 445 -5.39 33.30 -4.03
C VAL A 445 -4.67 34.22 -4.99
N GLU A 446 -5.37 35.23 -5.49
CA GLU A 446 -4.81 36.24 -6.38
C GLU A 446 -3.68 37.05 -5.69
N GLU A 447 -3.89 37.50 -4.44
CA GLU A 447 -2.87 38.16 -3.64
C GLU A 447 -1.61 37.30 -3.48
N ALA A 448 -1.77 36.03 -3.04
CA ALA A 448 -0.66 35.13 -2.80
C ALA A 448 0.12 34.79 -4.10
N THR A 449 -0.58 34.63 -5.22
CA THR A 449 0.06 34.35 -6.51
C THR A 449 0.78 35.56 -7.09
N LYS A 450 0.29 36.77 -6.84
CA LYS A 450 1.01 38.01 -7.16
C LYS A 450 2.27 38.19 -6.32
N LEU A 451 2.19 37.92 -5.00
CA LEU A 451 3.36 37.96 -4.12
C LEU A 451 4.47 36.99 -4.58
N ALA A 452 4.09 35.78 -5.02
CA ALA A 452 5.01 34.79 -5.53
C ALA A 452 5.37 34.98 -7.02
N GLN A 453 4.92 36.06 -7.68
CA GLN A 453 5.23 36.36 -9.08
C GLN A 453 4.83 35.23 -10.08
N VAL A 454 3.68 34.59 -9.86
CA VAL A 454 3.17 33.48 -10.73
C VAL A 454 1.78 33.76 -11.30
N TYR A 455 1.15 34.90 -10.89
CA TYR A 455 -0.20 35.27 -11.30
C TYR A 455 -0.35 35.39 -12.81
N ASP A 456 0.56 36.12 -13.47
CA ASP A 456 0.50 36.35 -14.91
C ASP A 456 0.72 35.05 -15.70
N ASP A 457 1.64 34.20 -15.28
CA ASP A 457 1.81 32.85 -15.87
C ASP A 457 0.52 32.05 -15.83
N ILE A 458 -0.21 32.07 -14.70
CA ILE A 458 -1.47 31.33 -14.53
C ILE A 458 -2.56 31.93 -15.41
N LYS A 459 -2.66 33.27 -15.47
CA LYS A 459 -3.66 33.97 -16.24
C LYS A 459 -3.55 33.68 -17.73
N ASP A 460 -2.33 33.47 -18.24
CA ASP A 460 -2.05 33.18 -19.64
C ASP A 460 -2.30 31.71 -19.99
N MET A 461 -2.61 30.84 -19.02
CA MET A 461 -3.00 29.45 -19.28
C MET A 461 -4.44 29.37 -19.81
N PRO A 462 -4.76 28.38 -20.67
CA PRO A 462 -6.08 28.26 -21.30
C PRO A 462 -7.26 28.24 -20.34
N GLU A 463 -7.10 27.61 -19.17
CA GLU A 463 -8.13 27.45 -18.14
C GLU A 463 -7.81 28.29 -16.88
N GLY A 464 -6.75 29.12 -16.92
CA GLY A 464 -6.33 29.95 -15.79
C GLY A 464 -6.13 29.15 -14.50
N PHE A 465 -6.75 29.58 -13.41
CA PHE A 465 -6.67 28.92 -12.10
C PHE A 465 -7.34 27.54 -12.04
N GLU A 466 -8.26 27.25 -12.96
CA GLU A 466 -8.90 25.94 -13.06
C GLU A 466 -8.06 24.92 -13.84
N THR A 467 -6.90 25.33 -14.37
CA THR A 467 -5.97 24.43 -15.06
C THR A 467 -5.60 23.26 -14.15
N ILE A 468 -5.90 22.04 -14.61
CA ILE A 468 -5.54 20.81 -13.89
C ILE A 468 -4.07 20.49 -14.14
N ILE A 469 -3.30 20.41 -13.07
CA ILE A 469 -1.90 20.02 -13.13
C ILE A 469 -1.80 18.49 -13.13
N GLY A 470 -0.96 17.92 -14.00
CA GLY A 470 -0.64 16.50 -14.00
C GLY A 470 0.08 16.07 -12.71
N GLU A 471 0.25 14.75 -12.55
CA GLU A 471 0.96 14.19 -11.39
C GLU A 471 2.31 14.89 -11.17
N LYS A 472 2.56 15.35 -9.94
CA LYS A 472 3.77 16.08 -9.53
C LYS A 472 4.03 17.36 -10.36
N GLY A 473 3.00 17.97 -10.96
CA GLY A 473 3.12 19.20 -11.72
C GLY A 473 3.87 19.06 -13.06
N ILE A 474 3.80 17.90 -13.73
CA ILE A 474 4.57 17.62 -14.97
C ILE A 474 4.34 18.68 -16.07
N SER A 475 3.18 19.33 -16.09
CA SER A 475 2.82 20.37 -17.08
C SER A 475 3.45 21.76 -16.81
N LEU A 476 4.11 21.95 -15.66
CA LEU A 476 4.69 23.25 -15.26
C LEU A 476 6.23 23.22 -15.35
N SER A 477 6.82 24.38 -15.65
CA SER A 477 8.27 24.58 -15.53
C SER A 477 8.73 24.49 -14.07
N GLY A 478 10.02 24.27 -13.83
CA GLY A 478 10.60 24.25 -12.47
C GLY A 478 10.32 25.53 -11.69
N GLY A 479 10.53 26.69 -12.29
CA GLY A 479 10.26 28.00 -11.68
C GLY A 479 8.77 28.23 -11.39
N GLN A 480 7.86 27.78 -12.27
CA GLN A 480 6.42 27.85 -12.01
C GLN A 480 6.00 26.98 -10.82
N LYS A 481 6.56 25.77 -10.72
CA LYS A 481 6.32 24.87 -9.56
C LYS A 481 6.76 25.52 -8.26
N GLN A 482 7.97 26.11 -8.25
CA GLN A 482 8.50 26.80 -7.06
C GLN A 482 7.60 27.96 -6.64
N ARG A 483 7.26 28.84 -7.56
CA ARG A 483 6.41 30.00 -7.28
C ARG A 483 4.99 29.60 -6.86
N LEU A 484 4.44 28.51 -7.41
CA LEU A 484 3.15 27.98 -6.98
C LEU A 484 3.20 27.38 -5.57
N ALA A 485 4.28 26.68 -5.22
CA ALA A 485 4.51 26.18 -3.86
C ALA A 485 4.69 27.33 -2.85
N MET A 486 5.35 28.44 -3.27
CA MET A 486 5.42 29.66 -2.46
C MET A 486 4.05 30.27 -2.23
N SER A 487 3.21 30.37 -3.27
CA SER A 487 1.84 30.90 -3.13
C SER A 487 1.04 30.08 -2.10
N ARG A 488 1.17 28.76 -2.11
CA ARG A 488 0.55 27.83 -1.13
C ARG A 488 0.97 28.13 0.30
N ALA A 489 2.25 28.45 0.53
CA ALA A 489 2.75 28.78 1.85
C ALA A 489 2.36 30.20 2.29
N MET A 490 2.36 31.15 1.36
CA MET A 490 2.09 32.57 1.64
C MET A 490 0.60 32.88 1.85
N ILE A 491 -0.31 32.12 1.21
CA ILE A 491 -1.77 32.37 1.33
C ILE A 491 -2.28 32.21 2.76
N LEU A 492 -1.60 31.40 3.58
CA LEU A 492 -1.94 31.21 4.99
C LEU A 492 -1.47 32.36 5.88
N ASP A 493 -0.71 33.29 5.32
CA ASP A 493 -0.10 34.44 6.01
C ASP A 493 0.61 34.05 7.34
N PRO A 494 1.51 33.03 7.31
CA PRO A 494 2.10 32.43 8.50
C PRO A 494 2.96 33.42 9.28
N ASP A 495 3.09 33.21 10.58
CA ASP A 495 3.98 34.01 11.42
C ASP A 495 5.47 33.76 11.14
N ILE A 496 5.80 32.52 10.76
CA ILE A 496 7.15 32.10 10.37
C ILE A 496 7.07 31.52 8.97
N LEU A 497 7.71 32.15 7.99
CA LEU A 497 7.83 31.65 6.62
C LEU A 497 9.21 31.03 6.43
N ILE A 498 9.24 29.82 5.91
CA ILE A 498 10.47 29.07 5.66
C ILE A 498 10.55 28.77 4.17
N LEU A 499 11.60 29.28 3.52
CA LEU A 499 11.91 29.04 2.12
C LEU A 499 13.19 28.20 2.01
N ASP A 500 13.03 26.90 1.79
CA ASP A 500 14.17 25.97 1.72
C ASP A 500 14.61 25.78 0.27
N ASP A 501 15.67 26.48 -0.14
CA ASP A 501 16.26 26.53 -1.50
C ASP A 501 15.20 26.71 -2.62
N SER A 502 14.14 27.42 -2.28
CA SER A 502 12.94 27.52 -3.12
C SER A 502 13.01 28.66 -4.16
N LEU A 503 14.14 29.34 -4.28
CA LEU A 503 14.40 30.40 -5.27
C LEU A 503 15.40 29.95 -6.36
N SER A 504 15.95 28.75 -6.27
CA SER A 504 17.05 28.29 -7.12
C SER A 504 16.70 28.10 -8.60
N ALA A 505 15.45 27.80 -8.92
CA ALA A 505 14.95 27.63 -10.30
C ALA A 505 14.25 28.89 -10.86
N VAL A 506 14.31 30.01 -10.13
CA VAL A 506 13.72 31.29 -10.54
C VAL A 506 14.82 32.19 -11.13
N ASP A 507 14.49 32.98 -12.14
CA ASP A 507 15.42 33.96 -12.69
C ASP A 507 15.66 35.11 -11.72
N ALA A 508 16.80 35.80 -11.87
CA ALA A 508 17.26 36.83 -10.94
C ALA A 508 16.28 38.03 -10.78
N LYS A 509 15.57 38.40 -11.84
CA LYS A 509 14.60 39.51 -11.80
C LYS A 509 13.38 39.12 -10.97
N THR A 510 12.86 37.93 -11.19
CA THR A 510 11.71 37.38 -10.46
C THR A 510 12.08 37.08 -8.99
N GLU A 511 13.30 36.56 -8.73
CA GLU A 511 13.84 36.37 -7.38
C GLU A 511 13.86 37.68 -6.61
N TYR A 512 14.43 38.74 -7.20
CA TYR A 512 14.47 40.07 -6.58
C TYR A 512 13.05 40.60 -6.25
N ALA A 513 12.11 40.46 -7.19
CA ALA A 513 10.73 40.93 -6.98
C ALA A 513 10.03 40.16 -5.84
N ILE A 514 10.25 38.84 -5.73
CA ILE A 514 9.70 38.01 -4.64
C ILE A 514 10.28 38.47 -3.29
N ILE A 515 11.59 38.64 -3.20
CA ILE A 515 12.27 39.07 -1.97
C ILE A 515 11.82 40.46 -1.55
N ASP A 516 11.67 41.40 -2.49
CA ASP A 516 11.17 42.73 -2.23
C ASP A 516 9.70 42.72 -1.73
N ASN A 517 8.85 41.92 -2.33
CA ASN A 517 7.49 41.69 -1.84
C ASN A 517 7.48 41.16 -0.40
N LEU A 518 8.31 40.16 -0.09
CA LEU A 518 8.43 39.61 1.27
C LEU A 518 8.89 40.65 2.28
N LYS A 519 9.88 41.46 1.94
CA LYS A 519 10.40 42.53 2.78
C LYS A 519 9.31 43.56 3.13
N HIS A 520 8.44 43.89 2.20
CA HIS A 520 7.38 44.87 2.41
C HIS A 520 6.18 44.32 3.16
N THR A 521 5.80 43.09 2.91
CA THR A 521 4.59 42.45 3.47
C THR A 521 4.81 41.74 4.80
N ARG A 522 6.07 41.46 5.19
CA ARG A 522 6.39 40.61 6.36
C ARG A 522 7.25 41.31 7.43
N LYS A 523 7.14 42.64 7.55
CA LYS A 523 7.99 43.44 8.48
C LYS A 523 7.96 42.97 9.94
N ASP A 524 6.82 42.47 10.42
CA ASP A 524 6.63 42.00 11.80
C ASP A 524 6.60 40.47 11.91
N LYS A 525 6.94 39.76 10.85
CA LYS A 525 6.88 38.30 10.74
C LYS A 525 8.25 37.71 10.41
N THR A 526 8.58 36.63 11.06
CA THR A 526 9.88 35.96 10.88
C THR A 526 9.96 35.26 9.53
N THR A 527 11.10 35.39 8.85
CA THR A 527 11.38 34.70 7.59
C THR A 527 12.71 33.96 7.67
N ILE A 528 12.75 32.70 7.24
CA ILE A 528 13.98 31.89 7.17
C ILE A 528 14.18 31.49 5.72
N ILE A 529 15.33 31.86 5.16
CA ILE A 529 15.68 31.58 3.76
C ILE A 529 16.93 30.72 3.75
N THR A 530 16.84 29.50 3.24
CA THR A 530 18.05 28.75 2.90
C THR A 530 18.35 28.96 1.42
N ALA A 531 19.58 29.27 1.09
CA ALA A 531 19.95 29.57 -0.28
C ALA A 531 21.37 29.11 -0.63
N HIS A 532 21.53 28.77 -1.91
CA HIS A 532 22.84 28.59 -2.54
C HIS A 532 23.32 29.87 -3.22
N ARG A 533 22.39 30.72 -3.68
CA ARG A 533 22.68 32.04 -4.21
C ARG A 533 22.64 33.08 -3.08
N LEU A 534 23.73 33.77 -2.91
CA LEU A 534 23.85 34.76 -1.84
C LEU A 534 22.95 36.02 -2.08
N SER A 535 22.55 36.27 -3.34
CA SER A 535 21.58 37.34 -3.70
C SER A 535 20.28 37.22 -2.91
N ALA A 536 19.80 36.02 -2.63
CA ALA A 536 18.56 35.79 -1.90
C ALA A 536 18.60 36.20 -0.42
N VAL A 537 19.77 36.35 0.18
CA VAL A 537 19.93 36.62 1.63
C VAL A 537 20.66 37.90 1.94
N VAL A 538 21.05 38.69 0.94
CA VAL A 538 21.74 40.00 1.13
C VAL A 538 20.99 40.93 2.10
N HIS A 539 19.67 40.85 2.12
CA HIS A 539 18.82 41.70 2.95
C HIS A 539 18.46 41.09 4.30
N ALA A 540 19.00 39.92 4.63
CA ALA A 540 18.71 39.25 5.89
C ALA A 540 19.33 40.02 7.09
N ASP A 541 18.58 40.03 8.21
CA ASP A 541 19.05 40.65 9.46
C ASP A 541 20.18 39.86 10.11
N LEU A 542 20.15 38.56 9.92
CA LEU A 542 21.18 37.62 10.35
C LEU A 542 21.47 36.63 9.25
N ILE A 543 22.73 36.50 8.87
CA ILE A 543 23.20 35.46 7.94
C ILE A 543 24.10 34.50 8.70
N LEU A 544 23.83 33.19 8.55
CA LEU A 544 24.65 32.13 9.10
C LEU A 544 25.27 31.34 7.96
N VAL A 545 26.60 31.23 7.97
CA VAL A 545 27.33 30.38 7.04
C VAL A 545 27.56 29.02 7.68
N MET A 546 27.02 27.99 7.04
CA MET A 546 27.08 26.61 7.52
C MET A 546 28.17 25.82 6.76
N GLN A 547 29.02 25.11 7.50
CA GLN A 547 29.99 24.16 6.94
C GLN A 547 30.13 22.95 7.88
N ASP A 548 30.03 21.76 7.32
CA ASP A 548 30.19 20.47 8.04
C ASP A 548 29.35 20.40 9.34
N GLY A 549 28.11 20.89 9.27
CA GLY A 549 27.17 20.86 10.38
C GLY A 549 27.40 21.91 11.47
N ARG A 550 28.27 22.92 11.24
CA ARG A 550 28.59 24.01 12.18
C ARG A 550 28.39 25.37 11.57
N ILE A 551 28.18 26.38 12.41
CA ILE A 551 28.19 27.79 12.02
C ILE A 551 29.65 28.26 12.02
N ILE A 552 30.17 28.64 10.85
CA ILE A 552 31.54 29.14 10.71
C ILE A 552 31.63 30.66 10.65
N GLU A 553 30.59 31.34 10.11
CA GLU A 553 30.51 32.79 10.05
C GLU A 553 29.07 33.20 10.40
N ARG A 554 28.92 34.39 11.03
CA ARG A 554 27.62 34.98 11.32
C ARG A 554 27.72 36.51 11.32
N GLY A 555 26.70 37.18 10.81
CA GLY A 555 26.63 38.65 10.74
C GLY A 555 25.61 39.12 9.73
N ARG A 556 25.59 40.41 9.44
CA ARG A 556 24.88 40.97 8.30
C ARG A 556 25.75 40.87 7.05
N HIS A 557 25.17 41.13 5.90
CA HIS A 557 25.88 41.09 4.61
C HIS A 557 27.17 41.92 4.62
N GLU A 558 27.09 43.19 5.07
CA GLU A 558 28.24 44.07 5.12
C GLU A 558 29.33 43.59 6.07
N ASP A 559 28.93 43.07 7.24
CA ASP A 559 29.86 42.52 8.22
C ASP A 559 30.63 41.30 7.68
N LEU A 560 29.92 40.43 6.98
CA LEU A 560 30.50 39.21 6.40
C LEU A 560 31.40 39.49 5.21
N LEU A 561 31.09 40.52 4.41
CA LEU A 561 32.00 40.98 3.35
C LEU A 561 33.27 41.54 3.95
N ALA A 562 33.20 42.34 5.01
CA ALA A 562 34.36 42.93 5.69
C ALA A 562 35.27 41.85 6.34
N GLN A 563 34.71 40.70 6.76
CA GLN A 563 35.47 39.59 7.34
C GLN A 563 36.34 38.86 6.31
N GLY A 564 36.04 38.98 5.01
CA GLY A 564 36.84 38.34 3.94
C GLY A 564 36.85 36.80 3.98
N GLY A 565 35.87 36.17 4.64
CA GLY A 565 35.75 34.75 4.86
C GLY A 565 35.13 33.98 3.66
N TRP A 566 34.48 32.86 3.95
CA TRP A 566 33.83 32.05 2.92
C TRP A 566 32.69 32.84 2.21
N TYR A 567 31.91 33.61 2.98
CA TYR A 567 30.83 34.39 2.44
C TYR A 567 31.32 35.44 1.41
N ALA A 568 32.31 36.22 1.76
CA ALA A 568 32.86 37.23 0.87
C ALA A 568 33.42 36.67 -0.44
N LYS A 569 34.20 35.58 -0.33
CA LYS A 569 34.79 34.88 -1.50
C LYS A 569 33.72 34.31 -2.42
N THR A 570 32.69 33.71 -1.85
CA THR A 570 31.57 33.12 -2.61
C THR A 570 30.74 34.21 -3.28
N TYR A 571 30.51 35.33 -2.58
CA TYR A 571 29.78 36.47 -3.13
C TYR A 571 30.51 37.09 -4.34
N GLU A 572 31.83 37.29 -4.22
CA GLU A 572 32.66 37.81 -5.32
C GLU A 572 32.62 36.86 -6.53
N SER A 573 32.75 35.53 -6.30
CA SER A 573 32.67 34.54 -7.37
C SER A 573 31.31 34.55 -8.08
N GLN A 574 30.20 34.66 -7.34
CA GLN A 574 28.85 34.69 -7.92
C GLN A 574 28.57 36.00 -8.67
N GLN A 575 29.14 37.15 -8.23
CA GLN A 575 29.04 38.40 -8.95
C GLN A 575 29.80 38.36 -10.30
N LEU A 576 31.01 37.79 -10.31
CA LEU A 576 31.77 37.63 -11.53
C LEU A 576 31.09 36.68 -12.56
N GLU A 577 30.41 35.65 -12.08
CA GLU A 577 29.60 34.76 -12.95
C GLU A 577 28.41 35.49 -13.58
N MET A 578 27.77 36.39 -12.83
CA MET A 578 26.64 37.21 -13.34
C MET A 578 27.10 38.22 -14.39
N GLU A 579 28.20 38.95 -14.12
CA GLU A 579 28.76 39.93 -15.05
C GLU A 579 29.33 39.27 -16.32
N GLY A 580 29.94 38.08 -16.21
CA GLY A 580 30.45 37.32 -17.34
C GLY A 580 29.35 36.75 -18.23
N GLY A 581 28.19 36.36 -17.63
CA GLY A 581 27.04 35.84 -18.37
C GLY A 581 26.26 36.95 -19.14
N GLU A 582 26.31 38.22 -18.68
CA GLU A 582 25.73 39.33 -19.42
C GLU A 582 26.61 39.83 -20.58
N ALA A 583 27.91 39.53 -20.56
CA ALA A 583 28.84 39.87 -21.65
C ALA A 583 28.77 38.92 -22.85
N ASP A 584 28.26 37.68 -22.64
CA ASP A 584 28.16 36.65 -23.68
C ASP A 584 26.71 36.50 -24.23
N ALA A 585 25.70 37.22 -23.75
CA ALA A 585 24.31 37.21 -24.21
C ALA A 585 24.03 38.46 -25.07
#